data_0c48ee289a8591dc7946eb5176f18ed0
#
_entry.id   0c48ee289a8591dc7946eb5176f18ed0
#
_cell.length_a   1.000
_cell.length_b   1.000
_cell.length_c   1.000
_cell.angle_alpha   90.00
_cell.angle_beta   90.00
_cell.angle_gamma   90.00
#
_symmetry.space_group_name_H-M   'P 1'
#
loop_
_entity.id
_entity.type
_entity.pdbx_description
1 polymer ?
#
loop_
_entity_poly.entity_id
_entity_poly.type
_entity_poly.pdbx_seq_one_letter_code
_entity_poly.pdbx_strand_id
1 'polypeptide(L)'
;MKLNPDQLLRPAQYVEKFLVTSILDGTYSTGASLPNERRLAAQLGVTRPTLREVLRRLAGEGWITIHHGKPTVVNNCWQEGGLSLLSTLSKYAAYLPNGFITHLLEVRLTMLPPVARRAADFHPKIILGFLDKARNLTENAQIYSDYDWKLQMLMARNSHNPVFSLILDDFYSIFTSMALIYFSDKKARQASRTYYRELTLAIDSSPAAVEEVVEIAMQQSISIWQEVRCRSGGSCIIDPNRNDAGGL
;
A
#
# COMPACT_ATOMS: atom_id res chain seq x y z
N MET A 1 -1.21 13.48 33.87
CA MET A 1 -0.04 13.60 33.01
C MET A 1 -0.24 12.64 31.83
N LYS A 2 -0.67 13.12 30.66
CA LYS A 2 -0.87 12.24 29.49
C LYS A 2 0.53 11.88 28.98
N LEU A 3 0.91 10.60 29.08
CA LEU A 3 2.14 10.09 28.47
C LEU A 3 2.10 10.40 26.96
N ASN A 4 3.19 10.99 26.46
CA ASN A 4 3.35 11.22 25.03
C ASN A 4 3.34 9.84 24.34
N PRO A 5 2.46 9.58 23.33
CA PRO A 5 2.40 8.29 22.63
C PRO A 5 3.76 7.79 22.12
N ASP A 6 4.69 8.71 21.85
CA ASP A 6 6.04 8.39 21.39
C ASP A 6 6.94 7.78 22.46
N GLN A 7 6.60 7.94 23.75
CA GLN A 7 7.36 7.33 24.86
C GLN A 7 7.11 5.81 25.02
N LEU A 8 6.11 5.26 24.31
CA LEU A 8 5.79 3.83 24.31
C LEU A 8 6.48 3.07 23.17
N LEU A 9 7.10 3.79 22.22
CA LEU A 9 7.80 3.17 21.09
C LEU A 9 9.16 2.61 21.51
N ARG A 10 9.55 1.48 20.93
CA ARG A 10 10.94 1.02 21.06
C ARG A 10 11.87 2.05 20.42
N PRO A 11 13.10 2.25 20.94
CA PRO A 11 14.01 3.29 20.45
C PRO A 11 14.20 3.29 18.92
N ALA A 12 14.32 2.12 18.30
CA ALA A 12 14.44 2.01 16.84
C ALA A 12 13.17 2.47 16.10
N GLN A 13 11.97 2.17 16.62
CA GLN A 13 10.70 2.60 16.04
C GLN A 13 10.51 4.12 16.16
N TYR A 14 10.95 4.70 17.28
CA TYR A 14 10.93 6.15 17.44
C TYR A 14 11.84 6.87 16.45
N VAL A 15 13.07 6.37 16.26
CA VAL A 15 14.01 6.90 15.26
C VAL A 15 13.45 6.78 13.85
N GLU A 16 12.89 5.62 13.48
CA GLU A 16 12.25 5.42 12.19
C GLU A 16 11.14 6.43 11.97
N LYS A 17 10.21 6.53 12.93
CA LYS A 17 9.10 7.46 12.86
C LYS A 17 9.59 8.88 12.65
N PHE A 18 10.52 9.34 13.49
CA PHE A 18 11.07 10.69 13.40
C PHE A 18 11.66 10.99 12.02
N LEU A 19 12.53 10.11 11.51
CA LEU A 19 13.19 10.34 10.24
C LEU A 19 12.22 10.28 9.06
N VAL A 20 11.37 9.25 9.00
CA VAL A 20 10.40 9.09 7.90
C VAL A 20 9.41 10.25 7.87
N THR A 21 8.83 10.63 9.02
CA THR A 21 7.89 11.75 9.04
C THR A 21 8.55 13.07 8.72
N SER A 22 9.80 13.31 9.17
CA SER A 22 10.56 14.53 8.84
C SER A 22 10.98 14.60 7.36
N ILE A 23 11.09 13.48 6.67
CA ILE A 23 11.31 13.45 5.22
C ILE A 23 9.98 13.72 4.50
N LEU A 24 8.90 13.06 4.90
CA LEU A 24 7.60 13.21 4.26
C LEU A 24 6.98 14.60 4.43
N ASP A 25 7.20 15.27 5.57
CA ASP A 25 6.70 16.63 5.83
C ASP A 25 7.66 17.73 5.33
N GLY A 26 8.82 17.35 4.76
CA GLY A 26 9.81 18.26 4.19
C GLY A 26 10.76 18.92 5.20
N THR A 27 10.69 18.58 6.49
CA THR A 27 11.68 19.04 7.51
C THR A 27 13.09 18.67 7.09
N TYR A 28 13.28 17.47 6.55
CA TYR A 28 14.47 17.07 5.82
C TYR A 28 14.12 16.95 4.33
N SER A 29 14.35 18.02 3.58
CA SER A 29 14.07 18.05 2.13
C SER A 29 15.00 17.13 1.34
N THR A 30 14.56 16.69 0.18
CA THR A 30 15.38 15.95 -0.79
C THR A 30 16.72 16.66 -1.05
N GLY A 31 17.81 15.91 -1.03
CA GLY A 31 19.17 16.41 -1.15
C GLY A 31 19.77 17.01 0.12
N ALA A 32 18.98 17.19 1.17
CA ALA A 32 19.49 17.71 2.45
C ALA A 32 20.40 16.69 3.14
N SER A 33 21.45 17.18 3.82
CA SER A 33 22.31 16.35 4.66
C SER A 33 21.73 16.20 6.05
N LEU A 34 21.62 14.95 6.53
CA LEU A 34 21.28 14.67 7.92
C LEU A 34 22.42 15.10 8.86
N PRO A 35 22.11 15.49 10.11
CA PRO A 35 23.13 15.69 11.14
C PRO A 35 24.01 14.45 11.27
N ASN A 36 25.28 14.62 11.65
CA ASN A 36 26.15 13.47 11.87
C ASN A 36 25.58 12.54 12.96
N GLU A 37 25.89 11.24 12.87
CA GLU A 37 25.30 10.21 13.75
C GLU A 37 25.42 10.52 15.23
N ARG A 38 26.53 11.14 15.66
CA ARG A 38 26.74 11.49 17.08
C ARG A 38 25.72 12.54 17.54
N ARG A 39 25.52 13.58 16.72
CA ARG A 39 24.58 14.68 17.02
C ARG A 39 23.13 14.17 16.93
N LEU A 40 22.81 13.41 15.89
CA LEU A 40 21.45 12.89 15.68
C LEU A 40 21.05 11.89 16.78
N ALA A 41 21.94 10.98 17.18
CA ALA A 41 21.70 10.06 18.28
C ALA A 41 21.48 10.80 19.62
N ALA A 42 22.28 11.84 19.89
CA ALA A 42 22.10 12.67 21.08
C ALA A 42 20.77 13.45 21.07
N GLN A 43 20.38 14.01 19.91
CA GLN A 43 19.10 14.72 19.76
C GLN A 43 17.89 13.81 19.99
N LEU A 44 17.96 12.56 19.52
CA LEU A 44 16.88 11.58 19.64
C LEU A 44 16.92 10.78 20.96
N GLY A 45 17.95 10.98 21.79
CA GLY A 45 18.09 10.26 23.06
C GLY A 45 18.30 8.75 22.90
N VAL A 46 18.92 8.32 21.80
CA VAL A 46 19.16 6.90 21.49
C VAL A 46 20.66 6.58 21.39
N THR A 47 20.99 5.29 21.43
CA THR A 47 22.37 4.86 21.23
C THR A 47 22.77 4.95 19.74
N ARG A 48 24.06 5.18 19.46
CA ARG A 48 24.57 5.20 18.08
C ARG A 48 24.35 3.88 17.33
N PRO A 49 24.51 2.69 17.93
CA PRO A 49 24.16 1.43 17.28
C PRO A 49 22.70 1.36 16.84
N THR A 50 21.76 1.76 17.72
CA THR A 50 20.32 1.81 17.38
C THR A 50 20.05 2.73 16.20
N LEU A 51 20.63 3.94 16.20
CA LEU A 51 20.49 4.87 15.08
C LEU A 51 21.04 4.27 13.77
N ARG A 52 22.24 3.67 13.81
CA ARG A 52 22.86 3.05 12.63
C ARG A 52 22.04 1.92 12.02
N GLU A 53 21.43 1.09 12.86
CA GLU A 53 20.53 0.04 12.40
C GLU A 53 19.38 0.62 11.58
N VAL A 54 18.72 1.67 12.11
CA VAL A 54 17.61 2.33 11.42
C VAL A 54 18.08 3.01 10.13
N LEU A 55 19.19 3.75 10.18
CA LEU A 55 19.73 4.41 8.98
C LEU A 55 20.07 3.40 7.88
N ARG A 56 20.66 2.25 8.19
CA ARG A 56 20.95 1.19 7.20
C ARG A 56 19.68 0.64 6.58
N ARG A 57 18.62 0.42 7.36
CA ARG A 57 17.34 -0.04 6.86
C ARG A 57 16.71 1.00 5.94
N LEU A 58 16.62 2.27 6.38
CA LEU A 58 16.10 3.36 5.55
C LEU A 58 16.92 3.58 4.27
N ALA A 59 18.23 3.37 4.32
CA ALA A 59 19.06 3.41 3.11
C ALA A 59 18.74 2.25 2.16
N GLY A 60 18.51 1.04 2.69
CA GLY A 60 18.09 -0.12 1.89
C GLY A 60 16.70 0.05 1.25
N GLU A 61 15.83 0.83 1.85
CA GLU A 61 14.50 1.17 1.32
C GLU A 61 14.52 2.39 0.35
N GLY A 62 15.67 3.10 0.24
CA GLY A 62 15.81 4.25 -0.66
C GLY A 62 15.47 5.62 -0.07
N TRP A 63 15.19 5.72 1.24
CA TRP A 63 14.91 7.01 1.90
C TRP A 63 16.12 7.95 1.96
N ILE A 64 17.30 7.39 2.12
CA ILE A 64 18.57 8.10 2.33
C ILE A 64 19.71 7.37 1.66
N THR A 65 20.78 8.09 1.35
CA THR A 65 22.06 7.52 0.91
C THR A 65 23.14 7.74 1.95
N ILE A 66 23.76 6.64 2.42
CA ILE A 66 24.88 6.69 3.37
C ILE A 66 26.18 6.71 2.59
N HIS A 67 26.96 7.76 2.74
CA HIS A 67 28.28 7.89 2.15
C HIS A 67 29.38 7.62 3.18
N HIS A 68 30.43 6.90 2.80
CA HIS A 68 31.58 6.71 3.69
C HIS A 68 32.38 8.01 3.85
N GLY A 69 32.54 8.48 5.08
CA GLY A 69 33.30 9.71 5.38
C GLY A 69 32.60 11.02 4.95
N LYS A 70 31.34 10.96 4.50
CA LYS A 70 30.53 12.13 4.13
C LYS A 70 29.19 12.12 4.88
N PRO A 71 28.45 13.24 4.91
CA PRO A 71 27.11 13.26 5.47
C PRO A 71 26.16 12.31 4.76
N THR A 72 25.24 11.72 5.50
CA THR A 72 24.08 10.98 4.94
C THR A 72 23.14 11.97 4.27
N VAL A 73 22.68 11.67 3.07
CA VAL A 73 21.83 12.56 2.25
C VAL A 73 20.43 11.96 2.13
N VAL A 74 19.42 12.82 2.18
CA VAL A 74 18.02 12.46 1.97
C VAL A 74 17.77 12.30 0.46
N ASN A 75 17.21 11.17 0.07
CA ASN A 75 16.89 10.85 -1.32
C ASN A 75 15.51 11.39 -1.72
N ASN A 76 15.26 11.46 -3.03
CA ASN A 76 13.89 11.49 -3.52
C ASN A 76 13.33 10.06 -3.45
N CYS A 77 12.66 9.73 -2.36
CA CYS A 77 12.16 8.38 -2.13
C CYS A 77 11.15 7.92 -3.21
N TRP A 78 10.49 8.84 -3.90
CA TRP A 78 9.57 8.53 -5.00
C TRP A 78 10.28 8.11 -6.29
N GLN A 79 11.52 8.50 -6.47
CA GLN A 79 12.34 8.19 -7.64
C GLN A 79 13.38 7.10 -7.35
N GLU A 80 13.91 7.08 -6.15
CA GLU A 80 15.03 6.23 -5.75
C GLU A 80 14.58 5.04 -4.87
N GLY A 81 13.33 5.09 -4.35
CA GLY A 81 12.76 4.01 -3.54
C GLY A 81 12.25 2.84 -4.38
N GLY A 82 12.29 1.65 -3.81
CA GLY A 82 11.66 0.44 -4.37
C GLY A 82 10.31 0.14 -3.73
N LEU A 83 9.68 -0.97 -4.14
CA LEU A 83 8.38 -1.41 -3.57
C LEU A 83 8.45 -1.65 -2.06
N SER A 84 9.61 -2.03 -1.52
CA SER A 84 9.83 -2.19 -0.07
C SER A 84 9.50 -0.92 0.75
N LEU A 85 9.57 0.25 0.11
CA LEU A 85 9.17 1.53 0.71
C LEU A 85 7.70 1.53 1.15
N LEU A 86 6.82 0.81 0.44
CA LEU A 86 5.39 0.73 0.74
C LEU A 86 5.11 0.18 2.14
N SER A 87 5.94 -0.75 2.61
CA SER A 87 5.82 -1.30 3.98
C SER A 87 6.06 -0.22 5.05
N THR A 88 7.02 0.65 4.84
CA THR A 88 7.27 1.77 5.75
C THR A 88 6.20 2.86 5.61
N LEU A 89 5.81 3.22 4.39
CA LEU A 89 4.74 4.20 4.14
C LEU A 89 3.41 3.81 4.78
N SER A 90 3.07 2.52 4.82
CA SER A 90 1.82 2.05 5.43
C SER A 90 1.67 2.43 6.91
N LYS A 91 2.77 2.56 7.63
CA LYS A 91 2.81 2.96 9.05
C LYS A 91 2.54 4.45 9.24
N TYR A 92 2.74 5.25 8.20
CA TYR A 92 2.69 6.71 8.23
C TYR A 92 1.65 7.28 7.28
N ALA A 93 0.49 6.62 7.19
CA ALA A 93 -0.59 6.96 6.25
C ALA A 93 -1.06 8.42 6.33
N ALA A 94 -0.94 9.07 7.50
CA ALA A 94 -1.29 10.48 7.68
C ALA A 94 -0.35 11.46 6.95
N TYR A 95 0.83 11.01 6.54
CA TYR A 95 1.83 11.80 5.83
C TYR A 95 1.90 11.48 4.34
N LEU A 96 1.06 10.55 3.85
CA LEU A 96 1.03 10.21 2.44
C LEU A 96 0.47 11.38 1.62
N PRO A 97 1.02 11.61 0.42
CA PRO A 97 0.48 12.61 -0.50
C PRO A 97 -1.00 12.36 -0.80
N ASN A 98 -1.73 13.44 -1.05
CA ASN A 98 -3.10 13.34 -1.52
C ASN A 98 -3.15 12.50 -2.81
N GLY A 99 -4.12 11.59 -2.90
CA GLY A 99 -4.25 10.72 -4.07
C GLY A 99 -3.36 9.48 -4.09
N PHE A 100 -2.37 9.35 -3.20
CA PHE A 100 -1.43 8.22 -3.21
C PHE A 100 -2.14 6.84 -3.23
N ILE A 101 -3.17 6.66 -2.43
CA ILE A 101 -3.94 5.40 -2.43
C ILE A 101 -4.69 5.20 -3.74
N THR A 102 -5.19 6.26 -4.37
CA THR A 102 -5.82 6.18 -5.70
C THR A 102 -4.82 5.69 -6.74
N HIS A 103 -3.59 6.21 -6.74
CA HIS A 103 -2.52 5.75 -7.64
C HIS A 103 -2.18 4.26 -7.41
N LEU A 104 -2.18 3.78 -6.17
CA LEU A 104 -2.01 2.34 -5.88
C LEU A 104 -3.18 1.50 -6.43
N LEU A 105 -4.41 2.02 -6.35
CA LEU A 105 -5.57 1.36 -6.93
C LEU A 105 -5.53 1.34 -8.46
N GLU A 106 -4.96 2.37 -9.11
CA GLU A 106 -4.71 2.41 -10.56
C GLU A 106 -3.67 1.36 -10.98
N VAL A 107 -2.58 1.19 -10.22
CA VAL A 107 -1.63 0.08 -10.46
C VAL A 107 -2.33 -1.27 -10.34
N ARG A 108 -3.18 -1.43 -9.33
CA ARG A 108 -3.99 -2.64 -9.14
C ARG A 108 -4.95 -2.88 -10.31
N LEU A 109 -5.61 -1.84 -10.81
CA LEU A 109 -6.48 -1.89 -12.00
C LEU A 109 -5.70 -2.36 -13.24
N THR A 110 -4.48 -1.88 -13.42
CA THR A 110 -3.63 -2.27 -14.57
C THR A 110 -3.14 -3.71 -14.47
N MET A 111 -2.86 -4.19 -13.26
CA MET A 111 -2.20 -5.48 -13.06
C MET A 111 -3.18 -6.64 -12.88
N LEU A 112 -4.25 -6.48 -12.12
CA LEU A 112 -5.11 -7.62 -11.72
C LEU A 112 -5.96 -8.21 -12.84
N PRO A 113 -6.53 -7.46 -13.81
CA PRO A 113 -7.32 -8.05 -14.87
C PRO A 113 -6.55 -9.11 -15.69
N PRO A 114 -5.36 -8.84 -16.24
CA PRO A 114 -4.60 -9.85 -16.98
C PRO A 114 -4.08 -10.98 -16.07
N VAL A 115 -3.82 -10.73 -14.78
CA VAL A 115 -3.44 -11.77 -13.82
C VAL A 115 -4.61 -12.73 -13.59
N ALA A 116 -5.81 -12.21 -13.38
CA ALA A 116 -7.02 -13.01 -13.17
C ALA A 116 -7.38 -13.84 -14.39
N ARG A 117 -7.31 -13.24 -15.60
CA ARG A 117 -7.49 -13.96 -16.87
C ARG A 117 -6.56 -15.16 -16.96
N ARG A 118 -5.26 -14.97 -16.72
CA ARG A 118 -4.27 -16.07 -16.74
C ARG A 118 -4.58 -17.14 -15.72
N ALA A 119 -4.92 -16.74 -14.48
CA ALA A 119 -5.25 -17.69 -13.42
C ALA A 119 -6.49 -18.52 -13.75
N ALA A 120 -7.50 -17.92 -14.34
CA ALA A 120 -8.72 -18.61 -14.78
C ALA A 120 -8.46 -19.54 -15.97
N ASP A 121 -7.57 -19.16 -16.89
CA ASP A 121 -7.18 -19.98 -18.03
C ASP A 121 -6.44 -21.25 -17.59
N PHE A 122 -5.48 -21.12 -16.69
CA PHE A 122 -4.64 -22.26 -16.24
C PHE A 122 -5.27 -23.08 -15.12
N HIS A 123 -5.96 -22.45 -14.17
CA HIS A 123 -6.42 -23.09 -12.95
C HIS A 123 -7.85 -22.69 -12.53
N PRO A 124 -8.87 -22.78 -13.43
CA PRO A 124 -10.23 -22.31 -13.13
C PRO A 124 -10.83 -22.96 -11.90
N LYS A 125 -10.65 -24.28 -11.73
CA LYS A 125 -11.21 -25.05 -10.60
C LYS A 125 -10.69 -24.58 -9.24
N ILE A 126 -9.43 -24.12 -9.16
CA ILE A 126 -8.84 -23.61 -7.92
C ILE A 126 -9.52 -22.29 -7.54
N ILE A 127 -9.72 -21.41 -8.50
CA ILE A 127 -10.36 -20.11 -8.29
C ILE A 127 -11.84 -20.30 -7.93
N LEU A 128 -12.58 -21.13 -8.64
CA LEU A 128 -13.98 -21.45 -8.36
C LEU A 128 -14.16 -22.04 -6.95
N GLY A 129 -13.31 -22.99 -6.55
CA GLY A 129 -13.36 -23.58 -5.21
C GLY A 129 -13.07 -22.57 -4.09
N PHE A 130 -12.34 -21.52 -4.37
CA PHE A 130 -12.17 -20.40 -3.43
C PHE A 130 -13.39 -19.49 -3.41
N LEU A 131 -13.92 -19.12 -4.58
CA LEU A 131 -15.07 -18.22 -4.73
C LEU A 131 -16.36 -18.78 -4.11
N ASP A 132 -16.53 -20.09 -4.08
CA ASP A 132 -17.69 -20.74 -3.42
C ASP A 132 -17.81 -20.35 -1.93
N LYS A 133 -16.69 -20.12 -1.26
CA LYS A 133 -16.64 -19.65 0.14
C LYS A 133 -17.19 -18.24 0.34
N ALA A 134 -17.23 -17.42 -0.73
CA ALA A 134 -17.73 -16.04 -0.67
C ALA A 134 -19.20 -15.96 -0.24
N ARG A 135 -20.00 -17.01 -0.50
CA ARG A 135 -21.42 -17.08 -0.15
C ARG A 135 -21.67 -16.96 1.36
N ASN A 136 -20.71 -17.37 2.17
CA ASN A 136 -20.82 -17.43 3.63
C ASN A 136 -20.04 -16.31 4.34
N LEU A 137 -19.60 -15.26 3.63
CA LEU A 137 -18.90 -14.14 4.25
C LEU A 137 -19.85 -13.37 5.17
N THR A 138 -19.47 -13.21 6.42
CA THR A 138 -20.17 -12.36 7.37
C THR A 138 -19.90 -10.87 7.13
N GLU A 139 -20.84 -10.00 7.55
CA GLU A 139 -20.76 -8.54 7.37
C GLU A 139 -19.70 -7.91 8.30
N ASN A 140 -18.42 -8.16 8.01
CA ASN A 140 -17.29 -7.68 8.81
C ASN A 140 -16.16 -7.20 7.90
N ALA A 141 -15.65 -6.00 8.16
CA ALA A 141 -14.60 -5.37 7.34
C ALA A 141 -13.31 -6.20 7.27
N GLN A 142 -12.88 -6.77 8.38
CA GLN A 142 -11.68 -7.60 8.44
C GLN A 142 -11.83 -8.86 7.58
N ILE A 143 -12.99 -9.53 7.66
CA ILE A 143 -13.26 -10.76 6.89
C ILE A 143 -13.23 -10.48 5.39
N TYR A 144 -13.83 -9.35 4.95
CA TYR A 144 -13.76 -8.95 3.53
C TYR A 144 -12.35 -8.57 3.10
N SER A 145 -11.61 -7.83 3.92
CA SER A 145 -10.21 -7.50 3.66
C SER A 145 -9.34 -8.74 3.47
N ASP A 146 -9.44 -9.69 4.40
CA ASP A 146 -8.66 -10.93 4.36
C ASP A 146 -9.06 -11.82 3.17
N TYR A 147 -10.35 -11.86 2.85
CA TYR A 147 -10.86 -12.66 1.74
C TYR A 147 -10.41 -12.07 0.39
N ASP A 148 -10.59 -10.76 0.21
CA ASP A 148 -10.21 -10.08 -1.04
C ASP A 148 -8.70 -10.19 -1.30
N TRP A 149 -7.88 -9.99 -0.26
CA TRP A 149 -6.44 -10.21 -0.37
C TRP A 149 -6.08 -11.65 -0.76
N LYS A 150 -6.68 -12.63 -0.10
CA LYS A 150 -6.43 -14.04 -0.40
C LYS A 150 -6.84 -14.41 -1.83
N LEU A 151 -7.93 -13.84 -2.34
CA LEU A 151 -8.36 -14.03 -3.73
C LEU A 151 -7.34 -13.47 -4.70
N GLN A 152 -6.86 -12.25 -4.49
CA GLN A 152 -5.85 -11.62 -5.35
C GLN A 152 -4.54 -12.43 -5.36
N MET A 153 -4.05 -12.82 -4.19
CA MET A 153 -2.85 -13.67 -4.07
C MET A 153 -3.04 -15.05 -4.70
N LEU A 154 -4.24 -15.63 -4.58
CA LEU A 154 -4.56 -16.90 -5.22
C LEU A 154 -4.47 -16.79 -6.75
N MET A 155 -5.06 -15.74 -7.33
CA MET A 155 -4.96 -15.48 -8.76
C MET A 155 -3.51 -15.24 -9.20
N ALA A 156 -2.75 -14.44 -8.48
CA ALA A 156 -1.36 -14.17 -8.79
C ALA A 156 -0.49 -15.43 -8.79
N ARG A 157 -0.64 -16.28 -7.77
CA ARG A 157 0.10 -17.55 -7.65
C ARG A 157 -0.26 -18.57 -8.73
N ASN A 158 -1.49 -18.51 -9.25
CA ASN A 158 -1.99 -19.42 -10.28
C ASN A 158 -1.92 -18.84 -11.70
N SER A 159 -1.29 -17.68 -11.89
CA SER A 159 -1.16 -16.99 -13.19
C SER A 159 0.01 -17.50 -14.06
N HIS A 160 0.76 -18.50 -13.62
CA HIS A 160 2.00 -18.98 -14.24
C HIS A 160 3.08 -17.90 -14.41
N ASN A 161 3.02 -16.84 -13.60
CA ASN A 161 4.07 -15.83 -13.49
C ASN A 161 4.30 -15.49 -12.01
N PRO A 162 5.36 -16.04 -11.38
CA PRO A 162 5.61 -15.85 -9.95
C PRO A 162 5.92 -14.38 -9.58
N VAL A 163 6.30 -13.55 -10.55
CA VAL A 163 6.63 -12.13 -10.29
C VAL A 163 5.38 -11.37 -9.82
N PHE A 164 4.18 -11.72 -10.31
CA PHE A 164 2.96 -11.06 -9.85
C PHE A 164 2.70 -11.24 -8.35
N SER A 165 2.96 -12.43 -7.81
CA SER A 165 2.80 -12.66 -6.37
C SER A 165 3.86 -11.93 -5.54
N LEU A 166 5.08 -11.78 -6.04
CA LEU A 166 6.13 -10.99 -5.38
C LEU A 166 5.75 -9.50 -5.32
N ILE A 167 5.28 -8.95 -6.44
CA ILE A 167 4.82 -7.55 -6.48
C ILE A 167 3.64 -7.33 -5.52
N LEU A 168 2.65 -8.20 -5.54
CA LEU A 168 1.49 -8.08 -4.63
C LEU A 168 1.91 -8.18 -3.17
N ASP A 169 2.88 -9.03 -2.82
CA ASP A 169 3.31 -9.22 -1.44
C ASP A 169 3.88 -7.92 -0.83
N ASP A 170 4.58 -7.12 -1.63
CA ASP A 170 5.06 -5.79 -1.21
C ASP A 170 3.91 -4.79 -0.94
N PHE A 171 2.73 -4.97 -1.55
CA PHE A 171 1.54 -4.16 -1.27
C PHE A 171 0.78 -4.58 0.00
N TYR A 172 1.09 -5.75 0.59
CA TYR A 172 0.31 -6.31 1.69
C TYR A 172 0.07 -5.35 2.85
N SER A 173 1.13 -4.71 3.33
CA SER A 173 1.06 -3.83 4.51
C SER A 173 0.15 -2.62 4.29
N ILE A 174 0.25 -1.99 3.11
CA ILE A 174 -0.57 -0.84 2.78
C ILE A 174 -1.99 -1.25 2.41
N PHE A 175 -2.15 -2.38 1.72
CA PHE A 175 -3.45 -2.94 1.40
C PHE A 175 -4.26 -3.22 2.66
N THR A 176 -3.72 -3.96 3.63
CA THR A 176 -4.45 -4.33 4.85
C THR A 176 -4.90 -3.13 5.65
N SER A 177 -4.06 -2.10 5.75
CA SER A 177 -4.40 -0.85 6.43
C SER A 177 -5.56 -0.11 5.76
N MET A 178 -5.56 -0.03 4.43
CA MET A 178 -6.56 0.71 3.65
C MET A 178 -7.83 -0.10 3.41
N ALA A 179 -7.72 -1.41 3.25
CA ALA A 179 -8.86 -2.29 3.03
C ALA A 179 -9.82 -2.31 4.22
N LEU A 180 -9.33 -2.18 5.45
CA LEU A 180 -10.19 -2.05 6.63
C LEU A 180 -11.06 -0.79 6.54
N ILE A 181 -10.52 0.34 6.11
CA ILE A 181 -11.25 1.59 5.91
C ILE A 181 -12.26 1.40 4.77
N TYR A 182 -11.84 0.83 3.65
CA TYR A 182 -12.68 0.57 2.48
C TYR A 182 -13.86 -0.35 2.84
N PHE A 183 -13.61 -1.49 3.45
CA PHE A 183 -14.64 -2.47 3.81
C PHE A 183 -15.45 -2.11 5.08
N SER A 184 -15.12 -1.03 5.79
CA SER A 184 -16.01 -0.47 6.80
C SER A 184 -17.31 0.05 6.15
N ASP A 185 -17.24 0.49 4.89
CA ASP A 185 -18.40 0.91 4.11
C ASP A 185 -19.21 -0.30 3.61
N LYS A 186 -20.53 -0.26 3.82
CA LYS A 186 -21.44 -1.31 3.36
C LYS A 186 -21.47 -1.42 1.82
N LYS A 187 -21.37 -0.30 1.11
CA LYS A 187 -21.36 -0.25 -0.37
C LYS A 187 -20.16 -1.03 -0.92
N ALA A 188 -18.98 -0.90 -0.29
CA ALA A 188 -17.78 -1.63 -0.67
C ALA A 188 -17.98 -3.15 -0.53
N ARG A 189 -18.54 -3.62 0.59
CA ARG A 189 -18.82 -5.05 0.79
C ARG A 189 -19.85 -5.59 -0.20
N GLN A 190 -20.90 -4.80 -0.51
CA GLN A 190 -21.89 -5.18 -1.53
C GLN A 190 -21.28 -5.27 -2.93
N ALA A 191 -20.44 -4.31 -3.33
CA ALA A 191 -19.73 -4.32 -4.59
C ALA A 191 -18.84 -5.57 -4.72
N SER A 192 -18.09 -5.90 -3.66
CA SER A 192 -17.24 -7.10 -3.67
C SER A 192 -18.06 -8.40 -3.74
N ARG A 193 -19.22 -8.49 -3.10
CA ARG A 193 -20.12 -9.66 -3.26
C ARG A 193 -20.59 -9.81 -4.71
N THR A 194 -20.96 -8.71 -5.34
CA THR A 194 -21.32 -8.71 -6.76
C THR A 194 -20.14 -9.17 -7.61
N TYR A 195 -18.97 -8.60 -7.37
CA TYR A 195 -17.74 -8.98 -8.06
C TYR A 195 -17.44 -10.49 -7.95
N TYR A 196 -17.50 -11.07 -6.74
CA TYR A 196 -17.22 -12.50 -6.56
C TYR A 196 -18.21 -13.40 -7.30
N ARG A 197 -19.49 -13.01 -7.35
CA ARG A 197 -20.52 -13.73 -8.12
C ARG A 197 -20.28 -13.61 -9.62
N GLU A 198 -20.06 -12.41 -10.13
CA GLU A 198 -19.81 -12.18 -11.55
C GLU A 198 -18.52 -12.86 -12.01
N LEU A 199 -17.48 -12.85 -11.17
CA LEU A 199 -16.23 -13.57 -11.45
C LEU A 199 -16.45 -15.08 -11.55
N THR A 200 -17.30 -15.66 -10.70
CA THR A 200 -17.67 -17.08 -10.79
C THR A 200 -18.31 -17.38 -12.16
N LEU A 201 -19.26 -16.56 -12.60
CA LEU A 201 -19.94 -16.75 -13.90
C LEU A 201 -18.97 -16.52 -15.08
N ALA A 202 -18.08 -15.56 -14.97
CA ALA A 202 -17.11 -15.25 -16.01
C ALA A 202 -16.09 -16.38 -16.23
N ILE A 203 -15.68 -17.07 -15.18
CA ILE A 203 -14.75 -18.23 -15.27
C ILE A 203 -15.38 -19.36 -16.07
N ASP A 204 -16.69 -19.59 -15.89
CA ASP A 204 -17.42 -20.61 -16.68
C ASP A 204 -17.66 -20.18 -18.14
N SER A 205 -17.52 -18.89 -18.45
CA SER A 205 -17.73 -18.34 -19.79
C SER A 205 -16.44 -18.32 -20.62
N SER A 206 -15.49 -17.47 -20.25
CA SER A 206 -14.21 -17.34 -20.96
C SER A 206 -13.15 -16.56 -20.15
N PRO A 207 -11.85 -16.77 -20.41
CA PRO A 207 -10.79 -15.97 -19.80
C PRO A 207 -10.90 -14.45 -20.11
N ALA A 208 -11.44 -14.07 -21.27
CA ALA A 208 -11.66 -12.66 -21.61
C ALA A 208 -12.77 -12.03 -20.74
N ALA A 209 -13.85 -12.76 -20.49
CA ALA A 209 -14.91 -12.31 -19.58
C ALA A 209 -14.39 -12.11 -18.14
N VAL A 210 -13.44 -12.95 -17.69
CA VAL A 210 -12.77 -12.79 -16.39
C VAL A 210 -12.01 -11.48 -16.33
N GLU A 211 -11.24 -11.16 -17.38
CA GLU A 211 -10.48 -9.89 -17.45
C GLU A 211 -11.41 -8.68 -17.33
N GLU A 212 -12.49 -8.67 -18.09
CA GLU A 212 -13.50 -7.60 -18.09
C GLU A 212 -14.17 -7.42 -16.70
N VAL A 213 -14.61 -8.51 -16.09
CA VAL A 213 -15.26 -8.47 -14.76
C VAL A 213 -14.30 -7.93 -13.71
N VAL A 214 -13.03 -8.32 -13.75
CA VAL A 214 -12.02 -7.83 -12.81
C VAL A 214 -11.74 -6.34 -13.06
N GLU A 215 -11.62 -5.91 -14.30
CA GLU A 215 -11.44 -4.51 -14.66
C GLU A 215 -12.56 -3.63 -14.11
N ILE A 216 -13.82 -4.00 -14.36
CA ILE A 216 -15.00 -3.29 -13.87
C ILE A 216 -14.98 -3.21 -12.33
N ALA A 217 -14.67 -4.31 -11.65
CA ALA A 217 -14.61 -4.34 -10.19
C ALA A 217 -13.49 -3.43 -9.64
N MET A 218 -12.33 -3.39 -10.30
CA MET A 218 -11.23 -2.50 -9.89
C MET A 218 -11.58 -1.04 -10.12
N GLN A 219 -12.18 -0.67 -11.25
CA GLN A 219 -12.68 0.68 -11.52
C GLN A 219 -13.73 1.10 -10.47
N GLN A 220 -14.68 0.22 -10.16
CA GLN A 220 -15.68 0.47 -9.13
C GLN A 220 -15.04 0.67 -7.75
N SER A 221 -13.98 -0.08 -7.43
CA SER A 221 -13.27 0.07 -6.15
C SER A 221 -12.61 1.43 -6.00
N ILE A 222 -12.07 2.00 -7.07
CA ILE A 222 -11.52 3.37 -7.10
C ILE A 222 -12.62 4.39 -6.80
N SER A 223 -13.76 4.28 -7.49
CA SER A 223 -14.89 5.20 -7.30
C SER A 223 -15.44 5.15 -5.86
N ILE A 224 -15.61 3.95 -5.31
CA ILE A 224 -16.06 3.78 -3.91
C ILE A 224 -15.04 4.33 -2.92
N TRP A 225 -13.73 4.10 -3.15
CA TRP A 225 -12.68 4.65 -2.31
C TRP A 225 -12.74 6.18 -2.24
N GLN A 226 -12.92 6.84 -3.38
CA GLN A 226 -13.06 8.30 -3.45
C GLN A 226 -14.26 8.79 -2.64
N GLU A 227 -15.43 8.13 -2.75
CA GLU A 227 -16.61 8.46 -1.96
C GLU A 227 -16.37 8.28 -0.44
N VAL A 228 -15.70 7.19 -0.04
CA VAL A 228 -15.37 6.91 1.38
C VAL A 228 -14.46 8.00 1.93
N ARG A 229 -13.46 8.41 1.17
CA ARG A 229 -12.51 9.47 1.57
C ARG A 229 -13.21 10.82 1.70
N CYS A 230 -14.10 11.18 0.78
CA CYS A 230 -14.88 12.41 0.86
C CYS A 230 -15.72 12.49 2.14
N ARG A 231 -16.37 11.39 2.52
CA ARG A 231 -17.15 11.33 3.77
C ARG A 231 -16.32 11.43 5.05
N SER A 232 -15.06 11.02 4.99
CA SER A 232 -14.12 11.05 6.12
C SER A 232 -13.37 12.38 6.27
N GLY A 233 -13.74 13.44 5.52
CA GLY A 233 -13.10 14.75 5.58
C GLY A 233 -11.75 14.84 4.84
N GLY A 234 -11.41 13.85 4.04
CA GLY A 234 -10.29 13.92 3.11
C GLY A 234 -10.60 14.88 1.95
N SER A 235 -9.57 15.53 1.38
CA SER A 235 -9.73 16.44 0.24
C SER A 235 -10.42 15.71 -0.93
N CYS A 236 -11.62 16.18 -1.30
CA CYS A 236 -12.43 15.65 -2.39
C CYS A 236 -12.05 16.23 -3.76
N ILE A 237 -10.97 17.00 -3.84
CA ILE A 237 -10.61 17.72 -5.06
C ILE A 237 -9.67 16.84 -5.88
N ILE A 238 -10.23 16.13 -6.86
CA ILE A 238 -9.50 15.82 -8.08
C ILE A 238 -9.57 17.12 -8.89
N ASP A 239 -8.55 17.98 -8.77
CA ASP A 239 -8.31 19.01 -9.74
C ASP A 239 -7.43 18.41 -10.85
N PRO A 240 -8.00 18.05 -12.02
CA PRO A 240 -7.22 17.47 -13.11
C PRO A 240 -6.23 18.47 -13.72
N ASN A 241 -6.25 19.75 -13.29
CA ASN A 241 -5.42 20.82 -13.80
C ASN A 241 -4.46 21.42 -12.75
N ARG A 242 -4.39 20.88 -11.55
CA ARG A 242 -3.37 21.32 -10.62
C ARG A 242 -2.05 20.64 -10.99
N ASN A 243 -1.35 21.26 -11.95
CA ASN A 243 0.10 21.14 -12.08
C ASN A 243 0.70 21.57 -10.74
N ASP A 244 0.85 20.66 -9.79
CA ASP A 244 1.81 20.81 -8.71
C ASP A 244 3.20 20.75 -9.34
N ALA A 245 3.56 21.89 -9.97
CA ALA A 245 4.92 22.24 -10.31
C ALA A 245 5.67 22.48 -8.99
N GLY A 246 6.07 21.39 -8.34
CA GLY A 246 6.75 21.41 -7.05
C GLY A 246 6.85 20.00 -6.50
N GLY A 247 7.70 19.14 -7.07
CA GLY A 247 8.30 18.01 -6.40
C GLY A 247 7.60 16.64 -6.54
N LEU A 248 7.78 16.03 -7.67
CA LEU A 248 8.04 14.59 -7.80
C LEU A 248 9.48 14.39 -8.21
#